data_9f16fdde66c6d20fa314167a25f1c72a
#
_entry.id   9f16fdde66c6d20fa314167a25f1c72a
#
_cell.length_a   1.000
_cell.length_b   1.000
_cell.length_c   1.000
_cell.angle_alpha   90.00
_cell.angle_beta   90.00
_cell.angle_gamma   90.00
#
_symmetry.space_group_name_H-M   'P 1'
#
loop_
_entity.id
_entity.type
_entity.pdbx_description
1 polymer ?
#
loop_
_entity_poly.entity_id
_entity_poly.type
_entity_poly.pdbx_seq_one_letter_code
_entity_poly.pdbx_strand_id
1 'polypeptide(L)'
;MAKKKNKFVSAFEQFGRSFLLPVSVLPGAGIIKGIGTAFSNSNTLKMFPVLKNDIIQFIMKFLIVLGDTAFNNLPIIFAVGVAVGLAKREKGSAALSGLLGFIVLHYVLNFLLVQSHKLVDTSKLSSNEAKLALSNAMQTKVLGIQTMDLSVFGGIIVGIVVYFVHKWAVKVQLPTVIGFFSGPRFVPIATIVIMSAVATGLFFVWPPVQKGISVLSVFILKSGPIGTFLYGLVERALLPFGLHHGLNWPVRTTELGGAWEIGGHRVVGTINAYLASLADPNVQHVDPSITRFNGGKFVYFMFGLSGAAYAMYRTADEKKRKVVGSLLFAAAGTSFLTGITEPIEFTFLFVAPILYVVHAFLAGSALFVMHMLGAGVATPTGHGFINWVIYGVLQGPKTAWWLVPIVGVVYFFIYYIVFRFMIVKFDLKTPGREDGDDVKLSNKNEARAKLGVEIATIGKEEAPKSVDVAAGDDEVMETVQKTPEGIRKQATELIKAHGGPDNIEAVDACITRLRINVKDKSVVDQERITTKLGAMGFAESDMQMQSIYGSHANVLKMEIQDMLGMEE
;
A
#
# COMPACT_ATOMS: atom_id res chain seq x y z
N MET A 1 -23.56 21.72 -11.84
CA MET A 1 -22.79 22.46 -10.81
C MET A 1 -21.76 21.52 -10.18
N ALA A 2 -20.50 21.57 -10.57
CA ALA A 2 -19.45 20.77 -9.96
C ALA A 2 -19.24 21.26 -8.52
N LYS A 3 -19.51 20.39 -7.52
CA LYS A 3 -19.19 20.66 -6.13
C LYS A 3 -17.68 20.91 -6.02
N LYS A 4 -17.26 22.12 -5.67
CA LYS A 4 -15.88 22.44 -5.30
C LYS A 4 -15.42 21.42 -4.26
N LYS A 5 -14.58 20.44 -4.65
CA LYS A 5 -13.95 19.52 -3.71
C LYS A 5 -13.30 20.33 -2.59
N ASN A 6 -13.64 20.03 -1.36
CA ASN A 6 -13.09 20.75 -0.21
C ASN A 6 -11.56 20.61 -0.25
N LYS A 7 -10.81 21.72 -0.22
CA LYS A 7 -9.34 21.74 -0.30
C LYS A 7 -8.68 20.82 0.74
N PHE A 8 -9.33 20.67 1.89
CA PHE A 8 -8.89 19.77 2.95
C PHE A 8 -8.97 18.30 2.52
N VAL A 9 -10.08 17.88 1.90
CA VAL A 9 -10.26 16.51 1.41
C VAL A 9 -9.23 16.16 0.33
N SER A 10 -8.97 17.08 -0.61
CA SER A 10 -7.98 16.84 -1.67
C SER A 10 -6.53 16.77 -1.14
N ALA A 11 -6.17 17.59 -0.15
CA ALA A 11 -4.86 17.53 0.51
C ALA A 11 -4.68 16.21 1.27
N PHE A 12 -5.74 15.74 1.91
CA PHE A 12 -5.75 14.50 2.67
C PHE A 12 -5.65 13.26 1.75
N GLU A 13 -6.35 13.27 0.60
CA GLU A 13 -6.21 12.24 -0.44
C GLU A 13 -4.78 12.21 -1.01
N GLN A 14 -4.16 13.36 -1.26
CA GLN A 14 -2.78 13.44 -1.74
C GLN A 14 -1.79 12.89 -0.71
N PHE A 15 -1.99 13.23 0.56
CA PHE A 15 -1.20 12.70 1.66
C PHE A 15 -1.32 11.17 1.75
N GLY A 16 -2.55 10.63 1.73
CA GLY A 16 -2.77 9.18 1.73
C GLY A 16 -2.08 8.47 0.55
N ARG A 17 -2.12 9.07 -0.64
CA ARG A 17 -1.44 8.52 -1.83
C ARG A 17 0.09 8.49 -1.70
N SER A 18 0.69 9.41 -0.95
CA SER A 18 2.16 9.44 -0.78
C SER A 18 2.70 8.22 -0.03
N PHE A 19 1.85 7.51 0.73
CA PHE A 19 2.23 6.26 1.39
C PHE A 19 2.25 5.04 0.46
N LEU A 20 1.62 5.12 -0.72
CA LEU A 20 1.56 3.98 -1.64
C LEU A 20 2.95 3.52 -2.08
N LEU A 21 3.85 4.46 -2.38
CA LEU A 21 5.20 4.13 -2.84
C LEU A 21 6.03 3.39 -1.75
N PRO A 22 6.21 3.92 -0.53
CA PRO A 22 6.95 3.22 0.52
C PRO A 22 6.29 1.88 0.92
N VAL A 23 4.96 1.81 0.91
CA VAL A 23 4.23 0.58 1.28
C VAL A 23 4.31 -0.50 0.20
N SER A 24 4.43 -0.13 -1.07
CA SER A 24 4.46 -1.09 -2.19
C SER A 24 5.64 -2.07 -2.16
N VAL A 25 6.74 -1.70 -1.50
CA VAL A 25 7.93 -2.56 -1.33
C VAL A 25 7.69 -3.69 -0.33
N LEU A 26 6.80 -3.47 0.66
CA LEU A 26 6.64 -4.37 1.80
C LEU A 26 6.06 -5.76 1.46
N PRO A 27 5.06 -5.90 0.56
CA PRO A 27 4.56 -7.22 0.19
C PRO A 27 5.65 -8.12 -0.39
N GLY A 28 6.47 -7.58 -1.29
CA GLY A 28 7.59 -8.33 -1.88
C GLY A 28 8.63 -8.74 -0.84
N ALA A 29 9.09 -7.79 -0.03
CA ALA A 29 10.04 -8.05 1.05
C ALA A 29 9.48 -9.04 2.08
N GLY A 30 8.18 -8.93 2.39
CA GLY A 30 7.50 -9.82 3.33
C GLY A 30 7.35 -11.25 2.82
N ILE A 31 7.04 -11.45 1.55
CA ILE A 31 7.01 -12.79 0.93
C ILE A 31 8.39 -13.43 0.99
N ILE A 32 9.44 -12.69 0.59
CA ILE A 32 10.83 -13.17 0.62
C ILE A 32 11.23 -13.57 2.04
N LYS A 33 11.02 -12.68 3.03
CA LYS A 33 11.29 -12.98 4.44
C LYS A 33 10.43 -14.15 4.96
N GLY A 34 9.16 -14.18 4.55
CA GLY A 34 8.22 -15.21 4.97
C GLY A 34 8.63 -16.60 4.54
N ILE A 35 9.05 -16.77 3.30
CA ILE A 35 9.59 -18.04 2.78
C ILE A 35 10.81 -18.46 3.62
N GLY A 36 11.79 -17.56 3.76
CA GLY A 36 12.99 -17.84 4.55
C GLY A 36 12.65 -18.25 5.98
N THR A 37 11.78 -17.52 6.66
CA THR A 37 11.39 -17.79 8.05
C THR A 37 10.60 -19.09 8.19
N ALA A 38 9.64 -19.37 7.28
CA ALA A 38 8.83 -20.58 7.31
C ALA A 38 9.69 -21.84 7.18
N PHE A 39 10.65 -21.84 6.25
CA PHE A 39 11.51 -23.01 6.01
C PHE A 39 12.78 -23.08 6.90
N SER A 40 13.04 -22.05 7.72
CA SER A 40 14.06 -22.09 8.79
C SER A 40 13.47 -22.34 10.16
N ASN A 41 12.14 -22.39 10.28
CA ASN A 41 11.46 -22.61 11.56
C ASN A 41 11.73 -24.02 12.10
N SER A 42 11.97 -24.12 13.41
CA SER A 42 12.31 -25.39 14.07
C SER A 42 11.25 -26.48 13.89
N ASN A 43 9.95 -26.14 13.85
CA ASN A 43 8.87 -27.10 13.63
C ASN A 43 8.87 -27.60 12.18
N THR A 44 9.06 -26.71 11.21
CA THR A 44 9.18 -27.09 9.79
C THR A 44 10.39 -28.00 9.57
N LEU A 45 11.52 -27.73 10.23
CA LEU A 45 12.72 -28.54 10.14
C LEU A 45 12.56 -29.92 10.81
N LYS A 46 11.69 -30.06 11.82
CA LYS A 46 11.33 -31.36 12.40
C LYS A 46 10.45 -32.19 11.45
N MET A 47 9.46 -31.52 10.79
CA MET A 47 8.55 -32.18 9.85
C MET A 47 9.24 -32.56 8.52
N PHE A 48 10.18 -31.76 8.08
CA PHE A 48 10.89 -31.93 6.81
C PHE A 48 12.41 -31.92 7.02
N PRO A 49 13.01 -33.06 7.47
CA PRO A 49 14.44 -33.14 7.80
C PRO A 49 15.39 -32.74 6.65
N VAL A 50 14.97 -32.91 5.39
CA VAL A 50 15.73 -32.49 4.19
C VAL A 50 16.08 -30.99 4.22
N LEU A 51 15.22 -30.17 4.81
CA LEU A 51 15.44 -28.72 4.94
C LEU A 51 16.57 -28.36 5.90
N LYS A 52 17.08 -29.32 6.72
CA LYS A 52 18.23 -29.09 7.60
C LYS A 52 19.56 -29.01 6.85
N ASN A 53 19.57 -29.31 5.57
CA ASN A 53 20.77 -29.17 4.73
C ASN A 53 21.34 -27.75 4.82
N ASP A 54 22.66 -27.62 5.02
CA ASP A 54 23.34 -26.35 5.26
C ASP A 54 23.17 -25.37 4.10
N ILE A 55 23.18 -25.85 2.86
CA ILE A 55 22.98 -25.02 1.67
C ILE A 55 21.56 -24.47 1.64
N ILE A 56 20.56 -25.31 1.94
CA ILE A 56 19.16 -24.87 2.01
C ILE A 56 19.00 -23.82 3.11
N GLN A 57 19.54 -24.08 4.30
CA GLN A 57 19.47 -23.13 5.41
C GLN A 57 20.23 -21.84 5.14
N PHE A 58 21.34 -21.88 4.42
CA PHE A 58 22.04 -20.68 3.97
C PHE A 58 21.13 -19.83 3.06
N ILE A 59 20.49 -20.46 2.07
CA ILE A 59 19.56 -19.75 1.16
C ILE A 59 18.38 -19.17 1.95
N MET A 60 17.78 -19.93 2.86
CA MET A 60 16.63 -19.46 3.66
C MET A 60 17.03 -18.27 4.56
N LYS A 61 18.17 -18.35 5.23
CA LYS A 61 18.72 -17.24 6.03
C LYS A 61 19.03 -16.01 5.17
N PHE A 62 19.54 -16.21 3.96
CA PHE A 62 19.78 -15.14 3.01
C PHE A 62 18.48 -14.45 2.59
N LEU A 63 17.40 -15.21 2.33
CA LEU A 63 16.08 -14.63 2.05
C LEU A 63 15.54 -13.82 3.23
N ILE A 64 15.78 -14.28 4.47
CA ILE A 64 15.40 -13.51 5.68
C ILE A 64 16.12 -12.16 5.69
N VAL A 65 17.43 -12.15 5.44
CA VAL A 65 18.23 -10.91 5.42
C VAL A 65 17.74 -9.96 4.33
N LEU A 66 17.46 -10.46 3.12
CA LEU A 66 16.92 -9.65 2.02
C LEU A 66 15.59 -9.00 2.40
N GLY A 67 14.67 -9.77 2.98
CA GLY A 67 13.38 -9.23 3.42
C GLY A 67 13.54 -8.24 4.59
N ASP A 68 14.41 -8.54 5.55
CA ASP A 68 14.69 -7.67 6.70
C ASP A 68 15.25 -6.30 6.29
N THR A 69 15.95 -6.22 5.17
CA THR A 69 16.48 -4.95 4.67
C THR A 69 15.40 -3.89 4.50
N ALA A 70 14.23 -4.26 3.98
CA ALA A 70 13.11 -3.32 3.83
C ALA A 70 12.47 -2.96 5.18
N PHE A 71 12.24 -3.95 6.05
CA PHE A 71 11.56 -3.74 7.33
C PHE A 71 12.42 -2.94 8.33
N ASN A 72 13.71 -3.23 8.41
CA ASN A 72 14.63 -2.53 9.32
C ASN A 72 14.90 -1.08 8.89
N ASN A 73 14.75 -0.78 7.60
CA ASN A 73 14.95 0.54 7.05
C ASN A 73 13.63 1.27 6.68
N LEU A 74 12.52 0.79 7.22
CA LEU A 74 11.21 1.34 6.94
C LEU A 74 11.12 2.85 7.19
N PRO A 75 11.65 3.41 8.30
CA PRO A 75 11.58 4.86 8.54
C PRO A 75 12.20 5.70 7.43
N ILE A 76 13.37 5.29 6.90
CA ILE A 76 14.03 6.02 5.82
C ILE A 76 13.28 5.86 4.48
N ILE A 77 12.72 4.68 4.22
CA ILE A 77 11.87 4.44 3.05
C ILE A 77 10.65 5.35 3.08
N PHE A 78 10.03 5.55 4.27
CA PHE A 78 8.93 6.50 4.43
C PHE A 78 9.38 7.95 4.26
N ALA A 79 10.54 8.35 4.80
CA ALA A 79 11.05 9.71 4.63
C ALA A 79 11.21 10.08 3.15
N VAL A 80 11.83 9.21 2.38
CA VAL A 80 12.03 9.40 0.95
C VAL A 80 10.71 9.26 0.18
N GLY A 81 9.95 8.19 0.44
CA GLY A 81 8.73 7.89 -0.29
C GLY A 81 7.63 8.93 -0.11
N VAL A 82 7.46 9.47 1.10
CA VAL A 82 6.49 10.54 1.38
C VAL A 82 6.93 11.85 0.73
N ALA A 83 8.22 12.20 0.82
CA ALA A 83 8.76 13.39 0.17
C ALA A 83 8.51 13.36 -1.35
N VAL A 84 8.82 12.24 -2.01
CA VAL A 84 8.61 12.02 -3.44
C VAL A 84 7.11 11.99 -3.79
N GLY A 85 6.32 11.29 -3.00
CA GLY A 85 4.88 11.13 -3.23
C GLY A 85 4.09 12.45 -3.13
N LEU A 86 4.57 13.38 -2.30
CA LEU A 86 3.97 14.71 -2.15
C LEU A 86 4.54 15.74 -3.14
N ALA A 87 5.76 15.54 -3.65
CA ALA A 87 6.39 16.44 -4.61
C ALA A 87 5.69 16.36 -5.98
N LYS A 88 5.33 17.53 -6.53
CA LYS A 88 4.69 17.64 -7.85
C LYS A 88 5.69 17.66 -9.01
N ARG A 89 6.89 18.19 -8.76
CA ARG A 89 7.98 18.32 -9.73
C ARG A 89 9.29 18.07 -9.01
N GLU A 90 10.39 17.92 -9.74
CA GLU A 90 11.72 17.76 -9.18
C GLU A 90 11.77 16.64 -8.09
N LYS A 91 11.18 15.50 -8.39
CA LYS A 91 11.09 14.36 -7.46
C LYS A 91 12.45 13.86 -7.00
N GLY A 92 13.48 13.95 -7.87
CA GLY A 92 14.85 13.63 -7.52
C GLY A 92 15.40 14.48 -6.38
N SER A 93 15.16 15.81 -6.44
CA SER A 93 15.53 16.75 -5.36
C SER A 93 14.75 16.45 -4.07
N ALA A 94 13.45 16.11 -4.16
CA ALA A 94 12.64 15.71 -3.01
C ALA A 94 13.16 14.42 -2.38
N ALA A 95 13.53 13.41 -3.20
CA ALA A 95 14.10 12.14 -2.73
C ALA A 95 15.40 12.35 -1.96
N LEU A 96 16.33 13.09 -2.55
CA LEU A 96 17.63 13.43 -1.93
C LEU A 96 17.41 14.19 -0.62
N SER A 97 16.49 15.17 -0.60
CA SER A 97 16.16 15.94 0.59
C SER A 97 15.51 15.09 1.67
N GLY A 98 14.66 14.11 1.28
CA GLY A 98 14.06 13.15 2.21
C GLY A 98 15.10 12.28 2.90
N LEU A 99 16.07 11.76 2.13
CA LEU A 99 17.19 10.98 2.65
C LEU A 99 18.06 11.85 3.59
N LEU A 100 18.48 13.02 3.11
CA LEU A 100 19.35 13.92 3.86
C LEU A 100 18.68 14.43 5.12
N GLY A 101 17.41 14.83 5.04
CA GLY A 101 16.63 15.28 6.18
C GLY A 101 16.48 14.21 7.25
N PHE A 102 16.33 12.95 6.84
CA PHE A 102 16.28 11.81 7.77
C PHE A 102 17.63 11.61 8.50
N ILE A 103 18.73 11.71 7.78
CA ILE A 103 20.07 11.62 8.36
C ILE A 103 20.30 12.76 9.34
N VAL A 104 20.01 14.00 8.94
CA VAL A 104 20.15 15.20 9.79
C VAL A 104 19.32 15.08 11.08
N LEU A 105 18.07 14.61 10.98
CA LEU A 105 17.21 14.37 12.14
C LEU A 105 17.94 13.53 13.20
N HIS A 106 18.49 12.39 12.80
CA HIS A 106 19.10 11.46 13.76
C HIS A 106 20.46 11.93 14.27
N TYR A 107 21.27 12.61 13.44
CA TYR A 107 22.53 13.20 13.91
C TYR A 107 22.29 14.32 14.93
N VAL A 108 21.32 15.21 14.69
CA VAL A 108 21.00 16.30 15.63
C VAL A 108 20.44 15.75 16.93
N LEU A 109 19.54 14.77 16.87
CA LEU A 109 19.01 14.12 18.08
C LEU A 109 20.10 13.40 18.87
N ASN A 110 21.02 12.70 18.21
CA ASN A 110 22.20 12.10 18.85
C ASN A 110 23.05 13.17 19.56
N PHE A 111 23.40 14.24 18.84
CA PHE A 111 24.17 15.35 19.40
C PHE A 111 23.50 15.92 20.67
N LEU A 112 22.20 16.15 20.63
CA LEU A 112 21.46 16.67 21.79
C LEU A 112 21.38 15.67 22.95
N LEU A 113 21.28 14.36 22.66
CA LEU A 113 21.34 13.31 23.69
C LEU A 113 22.69 13.27 24.39
N VAL A 114 23.79 13.40 23.62
CA VAL A 114 25.16 13.47 24.14
C VAL A 114 25.33 14.70 25.02
N GLN A 115 24.98 15.89 24.51
CA GLN A 115 25.15 17.15 25.23
C GLN A 115 24.30 17.25 26.50
N SER A 116 23.14 16.58 26.51
CA SER A 116 22.27 16.54 27.69
C SER A 116 22.59 15.38 28.66
N HIS A 117 23.63 14.61 28.42
CA HIS A 117 24.01 13.41 29.18
C HIS A 117 22.90 12.35 29.29
N LYS A 118 22.01 12.28 28.29
CA LYS A 118 20.91 11.32 28.23
C LYS A 118 21.20 10.11 27.32
N LEU A 119 22.33 10.12 26.62
CA LEU A 119 22.72 9.00 25.77
C LEU A 119 23.05 7.78 26.64
N VAL A 120 22.41 6.64 26.34
CA VAL A 120 22.69 5.39 27.06
C VAL A 120 24.04 4.84 26.66
N ASP A 121 24.91 4.58 27.62
CA ASP A 121 26.19 3.90 27.36
C ASP A 121 25.95 2.39 27.14
N THR A 122 26.17 1.94 25.91
CA THR A 122 26.05 0.53 25.53
C THR A 122 27.41 -0.17 25.36
N SER A 123 28.51 0.52 25.63
CA SER A 123 29.88 0.05 25.30
C SER A 123 30.29 -1.19 26.10
N LYS A 124 29.77 -1.38 27.29
CA LYS A 124 30.09 -2.48 28.21
C LYS A 124 29.02 -3.55 28.29
N LEU A 125 27.94 -3.42 27.51
CA LEU A 125 26.79 -4.32 27.54
C LEU A 125 26.89 -5.37 26.45
N SER A 126 26.43 -6.58 26.71
CA SER A 126 26.19 -7.58 25.67
C SER A 126 25.14 -7.06 24.67
N SER A 127 25.07 -7.66 23.46
CA SER A 127 24.14 -7.22 22.43
C SER A 127 22.67 -7.17 22.90
N ASN A 128 22.28 -8.08 23.78
CA ASN A 128 20.91 -8.17 24.30
C ASN A 128 20.65 -7.15 25.40
N GLU A 129 21.59 -6.99 26.34
CA GLU A 129 21.51 -5.96 27.38
C GLU A 129 21.51 -4.56 26.79
N ALA A 130 22.33 -4.32 25.76
CA ALA A 130 22.36 -3.05 25.03
C ALA A 130 21.00 -2.74 24.38
N LYS A 131 20.35 -3.71 23.73
CA LYS A 131 19.00 -3.55 23.17
C LYS A 131 17.97 -3.22 24.25
N LEU A 132 18.03 -3.92 25.38
CA LEU A 132 17.12 -3.69 26.50
C LEU A 132 17.32 -2.30 27.11
N ALA A 133 18.57 -1.90 27.36
CA ALA A 133 18.90 -0.58 27.88
C ALA A 133 18.43 0.56 26.96
N LEU A 134 18.64 0.41 25.64
CA LEU A 134 18.17 1.36 24.65
C LEU A 134 16.64 1.44 24.64
N SER A 135 15.95 0.30 24.63
CA SER A 135 14.48 0.24 24.65
C SER A 135 13.90 0.90 25.91
N ASN A 136 14.47 0.64 27.07
CA ASN A 136 14.02 1.25 28.34
C ASN A 136 14.21 2.76 28.34
N ALA A 137 15.25 3.28 27.68
CA ALA A 137 15.50 4.70 27.51
C ALA A 137 14.75 5.31 26.31
N MET A 138 13.92 4.54 25.62
CA MET A 138 13.21 4.96 24.38
C MET A 138 14.18 5.45 23.29
N GLN A 139 15.37 4.82 23.23
CA GLN A 139 16.41 5.06 22.24
C GLN A 139 16.56 3.85 21.32
N THR A 140 17.12 4.08 20.14
CA THR A 140 17.38 3.04 19.14
C THR A 140 18.64 3.39 18.33
N LYS A 141 19.12 2.44 17.50
CA LYS A 141 20.18 2.70 16.52
C LYS A 141 19.56 2.75 15.13
N VAL A 142 19.71 3.89 14.45
CA VAL A 142 19.26 4.13 13.08
C VAL A 142 20.48 4.43 12.23
N LEU A 143 20.73 3.65 11.19
CA LEU A 143 21.94 3.76 10.33
C LEU A 143 23.24 3.81 11.15
N GLY A 144 23.32 3.05 12.24
CA GLY A 144 24.46 3.06 13.15
C GLY A 144 24.50 4.20 14.17
N ILE A 145 23.62 5.22 14.05
CA ILE A 145 23.54 6.37 14.94
C ILE A 145 22.59 6.04 16.09
N GLN A 146 23.06 6.14 17.32
CA GLN A 146 22.20 6.01 18.50
C GLN A 146 21.39 7.30 18.69
N THR A 147 20.07 7.17 18.76
CA THR A 147 19.14 8.30 18.69
C THR A 147 17.85 8.00 19.45
N MET A 148 16.96 8.97 19.55
CA MET A 148 15.60 8.74 20.06
C MET A 148 14.83 7.84 19.09
N ASP A 149 14.03 6.93 19.63
CA ASP A 149 13.17 6.08 18.81
C ASP A 149 11.92 6.86 18.35
N LEU A 150 11.98 7.34 17.12
CA LEU A 150 10.83 7.94 16.43
C LEU A 150 10.13 6.93 15.52
N SER A 151 10.71 5.73 15.34
CA SER A 151 10.19 4.70 14.46
C SER A 151 9.81 5.26 13.08
N VAL A 152 8.74 4.74 12.47
CA VAL A 152 8.24 5.20 11.16
C VAL A 152 7.76 6.66 11.20
N PHE A 153 7.30 7.16 12.36
CA PHE A 153 6.86 8.56 12.50
C PHE A 153 7.98 9.54 12.18
N GLY A 154 9.22 9.25 12.58
CA GLY A 154 10.37 10.08 12.22
C GLY A 154 10.49 10.24 10.70
N GLY A 155 10.35 9.15 9.96
CA GLY A 155 10.35 9.18 8.49
C GLY A 155 9.19 9.99 7.90
N ILE A 156 7.99 9.80 8.43
CA ILE A 156 6.80 10.55 8.00
C ILE A 156 6.96 12.05 8.26
N ILE A 157 7.42 12.43 9.44
CA ILE A 157 7.68 13.84 9.79
C ILE A 157 8.69 14.45 8.83
N VAL A 158 9.80 13.75 8.55
CA VAL A 158 10.80 14.21 7.58
C VAL A 158 10.17 14.41 6.20
N GLY A 159 9.42 13.43 5.70
CA GLY A 159 8.77 13.52 4.39
C GLY A 159 7.82 14.71 4.27
N ILE A 160 7.04 14.99 5.33
CA ILE A 160 6.13 16.14 5.40
C ILE A 160 6.91 17.46 5.44
N VAL A 161 7.94 17.56 6.28
CA VAL A 161 8.78 18.76 6.38
C VAL A 161 9.46 19.03 5.04
N VAL A 162 10.02 18.01 4.43
CA VAL A 162 10.66 18.11 3.10
C VAL A 162 9.67 18.56 2.04
N TYR A 163 8.42 18.09 2.06
CA TYR A 163 7.38 18.60 1.16
C TYR A 163 7.19 20.11 1.26
N PHE A 164 7.08 20.64 2.47
CA PHE A 164 6.92 22.09 2.67
C PHE A 164 8.18 22.85 2.25
N VAL A 165 9.36 22.36 2.62
CA VAL A 165 10.63 22.95 2.19
C VAL A 165 10.75 22.93 0.66
N HIS A 166 10.49 21.79 0.03
CA HIS A 166 10.54 21.62 -1.42
C HIS A 166 9.59 22.59 -2.15
N LYS A 167 8.35 22.68 -1.69
CA LYS A 167 7.34 23.57 -2.29
C LYS A 167 7.78 25.03 -2.33
N TRP A 168 8.54 25.46 -1.34
CA TRP A 168 9.07 26.82 -1.24
C TRP A 168 10.44 26.94 -1.89
N ALA A 169 11.40 26.11 -1.52
CA ALA A 169 12.81 26.24 -1.88
C ALA A 169 13.08 26.01 -3.38
N VAL A 170 12.29 25.15 -4.03
CA VAL A 170 12.42 24.89 -5.49
C VAL A 170 12.23 26.14 -6.35
N LYS A 171 11.58 27.17 -5.82
CA LYS A 171 11.32 28.43 -6.52
C LYS A 171 12.28 29.55 -6.15
N VAL A 172 13.17 29.33 -5.18
CA VAL A 172 14.08 30.36 -4.68
C VAL A 172 15.19 30.57 -5.68
N GLN A 173 15.35 31.83 -6.08
CA GLN A 173 16.49 32.29 -6.86
C GLN A 173 17.45 33.04 -5.95
N LEU A 174 18.69 32.57 -5.89
CA LEU A 174 19.75 33.17 -5.11
C LEU A 174 20.52 34.20 -5.95
N PRO A 175 21.22 35.16 -5.32
CA PRO A 175 22.07 36.12 -6.03
C PRO A 175 23.07 35.42 -6.97
N THR A 176 23.46 36.08 -8.03
CA THR A 176 24.29 35.54 -9.13
C THR A 176 25.57 34.83 -8.63
N VAL A 177 26.20 35.36 -7.58
CA VAL A 177 27.44 34.79 -7.00
C VAL A 177 27.23 33.37 -6.47
N ILE A 178 26.06 33.05 -5.94
CA ILE A 178 25.67 31.73 -5.40
C ILE A 178 24.52 31.13 -6.19
N GLY A 179 24.24 31.66 -7.39
CA GLY A 179 23.11 31.27 -8.24
C GLY A 179 23.11 29.79 -8.65
N PHE A 180 24.29 29.14 -8.64
CA PHE A 180 24.42 27.70 -8.85
C PHE A 180 23.56 26.87 -7.89
N PHE A 181 23.35 27.34 -6.68
CA PHE A 181 22.56 26.64 -5.67
C PHE A 181 21.06 26.97 -5.72
N SER A 182 20.60 27.75 -6.70
CA SER A 182 19.19 28.14 -6.84
C SER A 182 18.27 26.97 -7.23
N GLY A 183 16.99 27.11 -6.96
CA GLY A 183 15.95 26.19 -7.39
C GLY A 183 16.06 24.80 -6.73
N PRO A 184 15.98 23.70 -7.51
CA PRO A 184 16.02 22.34 -6.99
C PRO A 184 17.26 22.02 -6.14
N ARG A 185 18.39 22.66 -6.43
CA ARG A 185 19.64 22.46 -5.69
C ARG A 185 19.62 23.12 -4.30
N PHE A 186 18.78 24.12 -4.11
CA PHE A 186 18.60 24.79 -2.82
C PHE A 186 17.79 23.94 -1.83
N VAL A 187 16.92 23.06 -2.31
CA VAL A 187 16.03 22.24 -1.47
C VAL A 187 16.79 21.39 -0.44
N PRO A 188 17.81 20.58 -0.82
CA PRO A 188 18.61 19.84 0.15
C PRO A 188 19.30 20.73 1.19
N ILE A 189 19.83 21.88 0.78
CA ILE A 189 20.54 22.83 1.66
C ILE A 189 19.57 23.42 2.70
N ALA A 190 18.42 23.90 2.23
CA ALA A 190 17.35 24.40 3.10
C ALA A 190 16.84 23.31 4.06
N THR A 191 16.77 22.07 3.56
CA THR A 191 16.36 20.92 4.36
C THR A 191 17.30 20.68 5.54
N ILE A 192 18.61 20.76 5.37
CA ILE A 192 19.57 20.60 6.47
C ILE A 192 19.24 21.57 7.61
N VAL A 193 19.09 22.87 7.28
CA VAL A 193 18.86 23.91 8.27
C VAL A 193 17.51 23.74 8.98
N ILE A 194 16.44 23.54 8.19
CA ILE A 194 15.09 23.42 8.73
C ILE A 194 14.94 22.13 9.55
N MET A 195 15.49 21.01 9.05
CA MET A 195 15.44 19.75 9.79
C MET A 195 16.25 19.79 11.08
N SER A 196 17.34 20.56 11.15
CA SER A 196 18.07 20.77 12.42
C SER A 196 17.20 21.48 13.46
N ALA A 197 16.44 22.49 13.04
CA ALA A 197 15.48 23.16 13.94
C ALA A 197 14.34 22.23 14.36
N VAL A 198 13.78 21.46 13.40
CA VAL A 198 12.71 20.47 13.66
C VAL A 198 13.21 19.38 14.60
N ALA A 199 14.41 18.85 14.39
CA ALA A 199 15.02 17.84 15.27
C ALA A 199 15.20 18.37 16.70
N THR A 200 15.66 19.62 16.84
CA THR A 200 15.77 20.29 18.14
C THR A 200 14.40 20.41 18.81
N GLY A 201 13.37 20.82 18.10
CA GLY A 201 11.99 20.84 18.61
C GLY A 201 11.50 19.46 19.03
N LEU A 202 11.75 18.43 18.22
CA LEU A 202 11.38 17.05 18.51
C LEU A 202 12.09 16.49 19.75
N PHE A 203 13.31 16.90 20.02
CA PHE A 203 14.03 16.51 21.24
C PHE A 203 13.24 16.82 22.52
N PHE A 204 12.50 17.93 22.54
CA PHE A 204 11.66 18.32 23.69
C PHE A 204 10.23 17.78 23.60
N VAL A 205 9.65 17.77 22.40
CA VAL A 205 8.23 17.40 22.19
C VAL A 205 8.03 15.88 22.15
N TRP A 206 9.00 15.13 21.64
CA TRP A 206 8.84 13.70 21.40
C TRP A 206 8.76 12.85 22.68
N PRO A 207 9.54 13.09 23.76
CA PRO A 207 9.44 12.29 24.99
C PRO A 207 8.04 12.29 25.62
N PRO A 208 7.32 13.43 25.76
CA PRO A 208 5.91 13.42 26.14
C PRO A 208 5.02 12.59 25.20
N VAL A 209 5.26 12.65 23.88
CA VAL A 209 4.51 11.87 22.89
C VAL A 209 4.77 10.37 23.09
N GLN A 210 6.03 9.95 23.23
CA GLN A 210 6.39 8.55 23.52
C GLN A 210 5.73 8.05 24.82
N LYS A 211 5.73 8.87 25.87
CA LYS A 211 5.06 8.54 27.12
C LYS A 211 3.54 8.41 26.92
N GLY A 212 2.92 9.30 26.16
CA GLY A 212 1.51 9.20 25.79
C GLY A 212 1.19 7.92 24.98
N ILE A 213 2.05 7.59 24.02
CA ILE A 213 1.97 6.35 23.24
C ILE A 213 2.08 5.11 24.16
N SER A 214 3.01 5.11 25.09
CA SER A 214 3.18 4.03 26.06
C SER A 214 1.94 3.86 26.97
N VAL A 215 1.36 4.96 27.44
CA VAL A 215 0.12 4.95 28.25
C VAL A 215 -1.05 4.40 27.40
N LEU A 216 -1.18 4.85 26.15
CA LEU A 216 -2.21 4.35 25.23
C LEU A 216 -2.03 2.85 24.93
N SER A 217 -0.78 2.39 24.74
CA SER A 217 -0.47 0.97 24.60
C SER A 217 -0.95 0.18 25.80
N VAL A 218 -0.63 0.63 27.02
CA VAL A 218 -1.08 -0.02 28.25
C VAL A 218 -2.59 -0.06 28.33
N PHE A 219 -3.28 1.02 27.96
CA PHE A 219 -4.74 1.07 27.92
C PHE A 219 -5.32 0.02 26.93
N ILE A 220 -4.83 -0.01 25.69
CA ILE A 220 -5.26 -0.97 24.66
C ILE A 220 -4.93 -2.41 25.09
N LEU A 221 -3.75 -2.64 25.67
CA LEU A 221 -3.35 -3.95 26.21
C LEU A 221 -4.25 -4.42 27.34
N LYS A 222 -4.58 -3.53 28.28
CA LYS A 222 -5.46 -3.83 29.41
C LYS A 222 -6.93 -3.94 29.03
N SER A 223 -7.36 -3.31 27.93
CA SER A 223 -8.75 -3.35 27.44
C SER A 223 -9.11 -4.70 26.81
N GLY A 224 -8.16 -5.62 26.67
CA GLY A 224 -8.42 -6.95 26.17
C GLY A 224 -9.15 -6.97 24.82
N PRO A 225 -10.20 -7.79 24.71
CA PRO A 225 -10.95 -7.94 23.45
C PRO A 225 -11.67 -6.70 22.97
N ILE A 226 -12.14 -5.83 23.89
CA ILE A 226 -12.80 -4.57 23.52
C ILE A 226 -11.82 -3.63 22.83
N GLY A 227 -10.60 -3.53 23.35
CA GLY A 227 -9.52 -2.75 22.71
C GLY A 227 -9.19 -3.29 21.31
N THR A 228 -9.24 -4.59 21.13
CA THR A 228 -9.05 -5.24 19.83
C THR A 228 -10.17 -4.89 18.83
N PHE A 229 -11.42 -4.86 19.29
CA PHE A 229 -12.55 -4.41 18.48
C PHE A 229 -12.39 -2.95 18.03
N LEU A 230 -12.10 -2.06 18.99
CA LEU A 230 -11.92 -0.63 18.72
C LEU A 230 -10.76 -0.37 17.76
N TYR A 231 -9.67 -1.12 17.90
CA TYR A 231 -8.56 -1.03 16.96
C TYR A 231 -8.99 -1.34 15.52
N GLY A 232 -9.71 -2.44 15.31
CA GLY A 232 -10.18 -2.82 13.97
C GLY A 232 -11.16 -1.81 13.36
N LEU A 233 -12.07 -1.28 14.19
CA LEU A 233 -13.00 -0.23 13.79
C LEU A 233 -12.28 1.03 13.33
N VAL A 234 -11.33 1.52 14.13
CA VAL A 234 -10.56 2.74 13.84
C VAL A 234 -9.64 2.53 12.64
N GLU A 235 -9.00 1.37 12.54
CA GLU A 235 -8.14 1.05 11.38
C GLU A 235 -8.92 1.15 10.06
N ARG A 236 -10.13 0.56 10.00
CA ARG A 236 -10.98 0.67 8.81
C ARG A 236 -11.50 2.08 8.60
N ALA A 237 -11.90 2.79 9.65
CA ALA A 237 -12.31 4.20 9.54
C ALA A 237 -11.21 5.11 8.97
N LEU A 238 -9.94 4.81 9.22
CA LEU A 238 -8.80 5.56 8.70
C LEU A 238 -8.36 5.17 7.28
N LEU A 239 -8.83 4.03 6.74
CA LEU A 239 -8.42 3.54 5.42
C LEU A 239 -8.79 4.49 4.27
N PRO A 240 -9.99 5.10 4.22
CA PRO A 240 -10.36 6.04 3.15
C PRO A 240 -9.41 7.22 3.02
N PHE A 241 -8.76 7.53 4.12
CA PHE A 241 -7.81 8.64 4.24
C PHE A 241 -6.35 8.20 4.03
N GLY A 242 -6.10 6.89 3.88
CA GLY A 242 -4.76 6.32 3.80
C GLY A 242 -3.98 6.34 5.12
N LEU A 243 -4.62 6.74 6.23
CA LEU A 243 -3.98 6.88 7.55
C LEU A 243 -3.91 5.58 8.35
N HIS A 244 -4.58 4.51 7.90
CA HIS A 244 -4.56 3.21 8.58
C HIS A 244 -3.14 2.64 8.71
N HIS A 245 -2.22 2.98 7.80
CA HIS A 245 -0.81 2.62 7.93
C HIS A 245 -0.14 3.31 9.11
N GLY A 246 -0.48 4.59 9.38
CA GLY A 246 0.03 5.33 10.53
C GLY A 246 -0.38 4.73 11.88
N LEU A 247 -1.56 4.12 11.97
CA LEU A 247 -1.99 3.36 13.14
C LEU A 247 -1.36 1.96 13.19
N ASN A 248 -1.30 1.28 12.05
CA ASN A 248 -0.95 -0.13 11.95
C ASN A 248 0.54 -0.38 12.26
N TRP A 249 1.44 0.44 11.68
CA TRP A 249 2.87 0.23 11.82
C TRP A 249 3.38 0.39 13.24
N PRO A 250 3.02 1.42 14.01
CA PRO A 250 3.46 1.53 15.41
C PRO A 250 3.00 0.35 16.27
N VAL A 251 1.77 -0.12 16.10
CA VAL A 251 1.28 -1.31 16.82
C VAL A 251 2.10 -2.56 16.46
N ARG A 252 2.57 -2.65 15.24
CA ARG A 252 3.33 -3.82 14.76
C ARG A 252 4.79 -3.83 15.21
N THR A 253 5.41 -2.67 15.38
CA THR A 253 6.86 -2.53 15.52
C THR A 253 7.33 -1.83 16.78
N THR A 254 6.43 -1.17 17.52
CA THR A 254 6.77 -0.40 18.71
C THR A 254 6.03 -0.90 19.96
N GLU A 255 6.30 -0.31 21.11
CA GLU A 255 5.63 -0.60 22.37
C GLU A 255 4.12 -0.34 22.36
N LEU A 256 3.61 0.43 21.39
CA LEU A 256 2.17 0.61 21.20
C LEU A 256 1.46 -0.73 20.92
N GLY A 257 2.13 -1.69 20.35
CA GLY A 257 1.61 -3.04 20.15
C GLY A 257 1.73 -3.94 21.36
N GLY A 258 2.66 -3.63 22.24
CA GLY A 258 3.02 -4.40 23.42
C GLY A 258 4.50 -4.79 23.46
N ALA A 259 4.89 -5.37 24.59
CA ALA A 259 6.21 -5.96 24.79
C ALA A 259 6.08 -7.32 25.50
N TRP A 260 6.83 -8.29 25.07
CA TRP A 260 6.81 -9.68 25.56
C TRP A 260 8.22 -10.19 25.81
N GLU A 261 8.35 -11.11 26.78
CA GLU A 261 9.59 -11.86 27.00
C GLU A 261 9.52 -13.16 26.18
N ILE A 262 10.36 -13.29 25.15
CA ILE A 262 10.39 -14.47 24.26
C ILE A 262 11.84 -14.92 24.10
N GLY A 263 12.13 -16.18 24.42
CA GLY A 263 13.49 -16.71 24.36
C GLY A 263 14.47 -15.99 25.27
N GLY A 264 14.00 -15.45 26.40
CA GLY A 264 14.83 -14.70 27.35
C GLY A 264 15.14 -13.25 26.91
N HIS A 265 14.45 -12.74 25.89
CA HIS A 265 14.65 -11.38 25.37
C HIS A 265 13.34 -10.59 25.35
N ARG A 266 13.41 -9.31 25.73
CA ARG A 266 12.30 -8.39 25.56
C ARG A 266 12.12 -8.06 24.08
N VAL A 267 10.96 -8.40 23.52
CA VAL A 267 10.59 -8.17 22.13
C VAL A 267 9.41 -7.22 22.09
N VAL A 268 9.54 -6.14 21.31
CA VAL A 268 8.58 -5.04 21.24
C VAL A 268 7.86 -5.07 19.88
N GLY A 269 6.55 -4.84 19.91
CA GLY A 269 5.70 -4.80 18.74
C GLY A 269 5.16 -6.19 18.34
N THR A 270 3.90 -6.21 17.92
CA THR A 270 3.17 -7.46 17.66
C THR A 270 3.82 -8.37 16.61
N ILE A 271 4.40 -7.78 15.56
CA ILE A 271 5.01 -8.59 14.48
C ILE A 271 6.38 -9.13 14.87
N ASN A 272 7.18 -8.32 15.56
CA ASN A 272 8.48 -8.80 16.06
C ASN A 272 8.29 -9.91 17.07
N ALA A 273 7.32 -9.74 18.01
CA ALA A 273 6.97 -10.77 18.98
C ALA A 273 6.43 -12.06 18.30
N TYR A 274 5.59 -11.90 17.28
CA TYR A 274 5.10 -13.03 16.51
C TYR A 274 6.23 -13.82 15.83
N LEU A 275 7.11 -13.13 15.11
CA LEU A 275 8.24 -13.80 14.44
C LEU A 275 9.22 -14.43 15.43
N ALA A 276 9.46 -13.79 16.57
CA ALA A 276 10.25 -14.37 17.65
C ALA A 276 9.59 -15.62 18.22
N SER A 277 8.27 -15.59 18.47
CA SER A 277 7.50 -16.76 18.94
C SER A 277 7.53 -17.93 17.95
N LEU A 278 7.51 -17.65 16.64
CA LEU A 278 7.64 -18.70 15.63
C LEU A 278 9.04 -19.33 15.64
N ALA A 279 10.07 -18.53 15.86
CA ALA A 279 11.45 -18.97 15.87
C ALA A 279 11.84 -19.74 17.15
N ASP A 280 11.18 -19.46 18.29
CA ASP A 280 11.48 -20.10 19.57
C ASP A 280 10.88 -21.53 19.63
N PRO A 281 11.69 -22.57 19.77
CA PRO A 281 11.21 -23.94 19.87
C PRO A 281 10.42 -24.22 21.16
N ASN A 282 10.60 -23.44 22.23
CA ASN A 282 9.92 -23.62 23.50
C ASN A 282 8.49 -23.09 23.49
N VAL A 283 8.16 -22.19 22.56
CA VAL A 283 6.80 -21.68 22.38
C VAL A 283 5.92 -22.73 21.72
N GLN A 284 5.01 -23.34 22.47
CA GLN A 284 4.06 -24.36 21.97
C GLN A 284 2.85 -23.70 21.29
N HIS A 285 2.36 -22.58 21.83
CA HIS A 285 1.28 -21.78 21.27
C HIS A 285 1.66 -20.31 21.30
N VAL A 286 1.39 -19.61 20.21
CA VAL A 286 1.60 -18.16 20.16
C VAL A 286 0.57 -17.49 21.06
N ASP A 287 1.02 -16.63 21.95
CA ASP A 287 0.14 -15.87 22.84
C ASP A 287 -0.85 -15.03 22.01
N PRO A 288 -2.17 -15.21 22.19
CA PRO A 288 -3.20 -14.45 21.48
C PRO A 288 -3.08 -12.94 21.65
N SER A 289 -2.47 -12.46 22.73
CA SER A 289 -2.21 -11.03 22.93
C SER A 289 -1.25 -10.45 21.89
N ILE A 290 -0.34 -11.28 21.34
CA ILE A 290 0.58 -10.91 20.25
C ILE A 290 -0.18 -10.75 18.93
N THR A 291 -1.15 -11.62 18.66
CA THR A 291 -1.80 -11.73 17.36
C THR A 291 -3.14 -11.03 17.27
N ARG A 292 -3.67 -10.49 18.38
CA ARG A 292 -5.01 -9.94 18.49
C ARG A 292 -5.36 -8.85 17.45
N PHE A 293 -4.38 -8.06 17.02
CA PHE A 293 -4.56 -7.02 16.00
C PHE A 293 -4.38 -7.53 14.56
N ASN A 294 -4.13 -8.83 14.39
CA ASN A 294 -3.81 -9.45 13.10
C ASN A 294 -4.75 -10.61 12.75
N GLY A 295 -5.01 -11.53 13.67
CA GLY A 295 -5.70 -12.79 13.38
C GLY A 295 -7.05 -12.61 12.69
N GLY A 296 -7.86 -11.67 13.16
CA GLY A 296 -9.17 -11.37 12.57
C GLY A 296 -9.11 -10.74 11.17
N LYS A 297 -7.97 -10.15 10.78
CA LYS A 297 -7.81 -9.59 9.43
C LYS A 297 -7.89 -10.67 8.36
N PHE A 298 -7.32 -11.84 8.58
CA PHE A 298 -7.46 -12.96 7.65
C PHE A 298 -8.93 -13.32 7.41
N VAL A 299 -9.75 -13.28 8.47
CA VAL A 299 -11.18 -13.60 8.41
C VAL A 299 -11.92 -12.65 7.47
N TYR A 300 -11.83 -11.35 7.68
CA TYR A 300 -12.62 -10.45 6.86
C TYR A 300 -11.97 -10.09 5.52
N PHE A 301 -10.62 -10.18 5.38
CA PHE A 301 -9.94 -9.98 4.08
C PHE A 301 -10.26 -11.11 3.10
N MET A 302 -10.15 -12.34 3.56
CA MET A 302 -10.34 -13.51 2.71
C MET A 302 -11.83 -13.84 2.52
N PHE A 303 -12.58 -13.88 3.60
CA PHE A 303 -13.96 -14.39 3.59
C PHE A 303 -15.01 -13.27 3.64
N GLY A 304 -14.87 -12.33 4.56
CA GLY A 304 -15.85 -11.24 4.73
C GLY A 304 -16.03 -10.42 3.45
N LEU A 305 -14.94 -9.88 2.90
CA LEU A 305 -14.99 -9.10 1.66
C LEU A 305 -15.42 -9.92 0.44
N SER A 306 -15.12 -11.21 0.40
CA SER A 306 -15.65 -12.12 -0.62
C SER A 306 -17.18 -12.27 -0.50
N GLY A 307 -17.71 -12.33 0.74
CA GLY A 307 -19.14 -12.31 1.01
C GLY A 307 -19.82 -11.00 0.59
N ALA A 308 -19.16 -9.85 0.86
CA ALA A 308 -19.62 -8.54 0.40
C ALA A 308 -19.65 -8.44 -1.14
N ALA A 309 -18.59 -8.91 -1.81
CA ALA A 309 -18.52 -8.97 -3.27
C ALA A 309 -19.64 -9.82 -3.85
N TYR A 310 -19.88 -10.99 -3.26
CA TYR A 310 -20.98 -11.88 -3.69
C TYR A 310 -22.35 -11.25 -3.48
N ALA A 311 -22.56 -10.51 -2.38
CA ALA A 311 -23.80 -9.76 -2.15
C ALA A 311 -24.03 -8.69 -3.22
N MET A 312 -23.01 -7.89 -3.55
CA MET A 312 -23.07 -6.89 -4.63
C MET A 312 -23.35 -7.54 -5.99
N TYR A 313 -22.67 -8.64 -6.32
CA TYR A 313 -22.91 -9.41 -7.54
C TYR A 313 -24.35 -9.90 -7.66
N ARG A 314 -24.91 -10.49 -6.58
CA ARG A 314 -26.26 -11.04 -6.57
C ARG A 314 -27.37 -9.98 -6.63
N THR A 315 -27.06 -8.76 -6.21
CA THR A 315 -28.00 -7.63 -6.23
C THR A 315 -27.83 -6.74 -7.47
N ALA A 316 -26.81 -6.93 -8.28
CA ALA A 316 -26.61 -6.20 -9.53
C ALA A 316 -27.67 -6.55 -10.58
N ASP A 317 -28.01 -5.59 -11.45
CA ASP A 317 -28.95 -5.77 -12.56
C ASP A 317 -28.46 -6.86 -13.51
N GLU A 318 -29.37 -7.66 -14.02
CA GLU A 318 -29.04 -8.83 -14.84
C GLU A 318 -28.19 -8.47 -16.06
N LYS A 319 -28.50 -7.37 -16.73
CA LYS A 319 -27.78 -6.89 -17.91
C LYS A 319 -26.33 -6.52 -17.61
N LYS A 320 -26.05 -5.98 -16.40
CA LYS A 320 -24.74 -5.51 -15.96
C LYS A 320 -23.98 -6.58 -15.16
N ARG A 321 -24.65 -7.62 -14.68
CA ARG A 321 -24.11 -8.61 -13.72
C ARG A 321 -22.85 -9.31 -14.22
N LYS A 322 -22.75 -9.61 -15.52
CA LYS A 322 -21.57 -10.30 -16.08
C LYS A 322 -20.31 -9.44 -16.01
N VAL A 323 -20.43 -8.15 -16.36
CA VAL A 323 -19.28 -7.20 -16.34
C VAL A 323 -18.88 -6.88 -14.90
N VAL A 324 -19.86 -6.55 -14.06
CA VAL A 324 -19.64 -6.27 -12.64
C VAL A 324 -19.09 -7.49 -11.91
N GLY A 325 -19.57 -8.69 -12.27
CA GLY A 325 -19.09 -9.94 -11.70
C GLY A 325 -17.59 -10.17 -11.92
N SER A 326 -17.07 -9.90 -13.11
CA SER A 326 -15.63 -10.02 -13.37
C SER A 326 -14.79 -9.04 -12.56
N LEU A 327 -15.26 -7.78 -12.42
CA LEU A 327 -14.61 -6.77 -11.58
C LEU A 327 -14.59 -7.19 -10.10
N LEU A 328 -15.76 -7.57 -9.56
CA LEU A 328 -15.88 -7.95 -8.16
C LEU A 328 -15.10 -9.23 -7.85
N PHE A 329 -15.09 -10.19 -8.77
CA PHE A 329 -14.28 -11.41 -8.62
C PHE A 329 -12.79 -11.11 -8.60
N ALA A 330 -12.30 -10.26 -9.51
CA ALA A 330 -10.89 -9.87 -9.54
C ALA A 330 -10.49 -9.11 -8.25
N ALA A 331 -11.34 -8.18 -7.80
CA ALA A 331 -11.08 -7.40 -6.58
C ALA A 331 -11.12 -8.27 -5.31
N ALA A 332 -12.12 -9.16 -5.20
CA ALA A 332 -12.23 -10.11 -4.09
C ALA A 332 -11.11 -11.15 -4.12
N GLY A 333 -10.73 -11.64 -5.30
CA GLY A 333 -9.61 -12.55 -5.50
C GLY A 333 -8.28 -11.94 -5.09
N THR A 334 -8.06 -10.66 -5.39
CA THR A 334 -6.89 -9.91 -4.92
C THR A 334 -6.86 -9.85 -3.39
N SER A 335 -7.97 -9.48 -2.74
CA SER A 335 -8.08 -9.46 -1.29
C SER A 335 -7.85 -10.86 -0.69
N PHE A 336 -8.48 -11.89 -1.26
CA PHE A 336 -8.35 -13.27 -0.78
C PHE A 336 -6.91 -13.79 -0.88
N LEU A 337 -6.25 -13.63 -2.03
CA LEU A 337 -4.93 -14.19 -2.27
C LEU A 337 -3.81 -13.40 -1.58
N THR A 338 -3.84 -12.08 -1.68
CA THR A 338 -2.71 -11.22 -1.26
C THR A 338 -2.99 -10.42 0.01
N GLY A 339 -4.26 -10.22 0.36
CA GLY A 339 -4.66 -9.34 1.47
C GLY A 339 -4.61 -7.86 1.11
N ILE A 340 -4.67 -7.49 -0.17
CA ILE A 340 -4.83 -6.11 -0.63
C ILE A 340 -6.33 -5.84 -0.78
N THR A 341 -6.90 -5.04 0.12
CA THR A 341 -8.37 -4.87 0.24
C THR A 341 -8.91 -3.65 -0.49
N GLU A 342 -8.08 -2.68 -0.80
CA GLU A 342 -8.48 -1.41 -1.43
C GLU A 342 -9.30 -1.59 -2.71
N PRO A 343 -8.97 -2.54 -3.62
CA PRO A 343 -9.75 -2.72 -4.84
C PRO A 343 -11.21 -3.08 -4.58
N ILE A 344 -11.50 -3.90 -3.57
CA ILE A 344 -12.86 -4.29 -3.25
C ILE A 344 -13.55 -3.26 -2.34
N GLU A 345 -12.86 -2.71 -1.35
CA GLU A 345 -13.42 -1.73 -0.44
C GLU A 345 -13.86 -0.45 -1.16
N PHE A 346 -13.07 0.02 -2.13
CA PHE A 346 -13.39 1.22 -2.91
C PHE A 346 -14.59 1.03 -3.86
N THR A 347 -14.98 -0.20 -4.17
CA THR A 347 -16.18 -0.43 -4.98
C THR A 347 -17.47 -0.01 -4.25
N PHE A 348 -17.49 -0.02 -2.91
CA PHE A 348 -18.66 0.38 -2.14
C PHE A 348 -18.43 1.60 -1.24
N LEU A 349 -17.18 1.94 -0.91
CA LEU A 349 -16.87 3.10 -0.06
C LEU A 349 -17.46 4.41 -0.59
N PHE A 350 -17.30 4.68 -1.90
CA PHE A 350 -17.71 5.96 -2.47
C PHE A 350 -19.17 6.01 -2.93
N VAL A 351 -19.74 4.87 -3.26
CA VAL A 351 -21.11 4.78 -3.79
C VAL A 351 -22.15 4.44 -2.71
N ALA A 352 -21.73 3.76 -1.66
CA ALA A 352 -22.58 3.36 -0.55
C ALA A 352 -21.83 3.44 0.80
N PRO A 353 -21.45 4.65 1.30
CA PRO A 353 -20.60 4.82 2.49
C PRO A 353 -21.12 4.13 3.74
N ILE A 354 -22.45 3.95 3.86
CA ILE A 354 -23.06 3.24 4.99
C ILE A 354 -22.61 1.76 5.06
N LEU A 355 -22.40 1.11 3.90
CA LEU A 355 -21.83 -0.25 3.85
C LEU A 355 -20.42 -0.28 4.38
N TYR A 356 -19.66 0.80 4.16
CA TYR A 356 -18.31 0.91 4.67
C TYR A 356 -18.28 1.04 6.20
N VAL A 357 -19.20 1.81 6.78
CA VAL A 357 -19.36 1.89 8.23
C VAL A 357 -19.66 0.51 8.83
N VAL A 358 -20.58 -0.23 8.21
CA VAL A 358 -20.90 -1.59 8.64
C VAL A 358 -19.70 -2.53 8.47
N HIS A 359 -18.96 -2.40 7.36
CA HIS A 359 -17.72 -3.14 7.16
C HIS A 359 -16.70 -2.88 8.28
N ALA A 360 -16.51 -1.62 8.69
CA ALA A 360 -15.61 -1.27 9.79
C ALA A 360 -16.02 -1.94 11.12
N PHE A 361 -17.32 -1.98 11.41
CA PHE A 361 -17.85 -2.70 12.58
C PHE A 361 -17.59 -4.22 12.48
N LEU A 362 -17.87 -4.83 11.34
CA LEU A 362 -17.66 -6.26 11.12
C LEU A 362 -16.16 -6.60 11.17
N ALA A 363 -15.28 -5.73 10.69
CA ALA A 363 -13.83 -5.91 10.80
C ALA A 363 -13.36 -5.88 12.25
N GLY A 364 -13.85 -4.91 13.04
CA GLY A 364 -13.59 -4.87 14.49
C GLY A 364 -14.07 -6.12 15.20
N SER A 365 -15.30 -6.59 14.88
CA SER A 365 -15.86 -7.81 15.45
C SER A 365 -15.07 -9.07 15.09
N ALA A 366 -14.51 -9.15 13.87
CA ALA A 366 -13.68 -10.27 13.46
C ALA A 366 -12.38 -10.34 14.29
N LEU A 367 -11.74 -9.20 14.53
CA LEU A 367 -10.58 -9.13 15.41
C LEU A 367 -10.93 -9.54 16.85
N PHE A 368 -12.05 -9.04 17.37
CA PHE A 368 -12.56 -9.41 18.69
C PHE A 368 -12.79 -10.92 18.83
N VAL A 369 -13.54 -11.50 17.88
CA VAL A 369 -13.85 -12.95 17.92
C VAL A 369 -12.59 -13.79 17.83
N MET A 370 -11.68 -13.49 16.91
CA MET A 370 -10.45 -14.26 16.76
C MET A 370 -9.53 -14.12 17.99
N HIS A 371 -9.53 -12.97 18.66
CA HIS A 371 -8.82 -12.80 19.92
C HIS A 371 -9.46 -13.65 21.03
N MET A 372 -10.79 -13.64 21.16
CA MET A 372 -11.52 -14.45 22.16
C MET A 372 -11.31 -15.95 21.95
N LEU A 373 -11.20 -16.39 20.71
CA LEU A 373 -10.95 -17.80 20.37
C LEU A 373 -9.47 -18.22 20.52
N GLY A 374 -8.59 -17.29 20.86
CA GLY A 374 -7.17 -17.58 21.04
C GLY A 374 -6.42 -17.82 19.73
N ALA A 375 -6.81 -17.18 18.64
CA ALA A 375 -6.14 -17.35 17.35
C ALA A 375 -4.72 -16.78 17.39
N GLY A 376 -3.72 -17.66 17.27
CA GLY A 376 -2.30 -17.34 17.30
C GLY A 376 -1.70 -17.03 15.92
N VAL A 377 -2.49 -16.60 14.93
CA VAL A 377 -2.02 -16.33 13.56
C VAL A 377 -1.85 -14.84 13.30
N ALA A 378 -0.70 -14.47 12.74
CA ALA A 378 -0.40 -13.11 12.29
C ALA A 378 0.48 -13.15 11.03
N THR A 379 0.82 -11.97 10.49
CA THR A 379 1.71 -11.84 9.33
C THR A 379 2.40 -10.48 9.32
N PRO A 380 3.64 -10.38 8.87
CA PRO A 380 4.32 -9.10 8.67
C PRO A 380 3.77 -8.29 7.49
N THR A 381 2.97 -8.89 6.61
CA THR A 381 2.46 -8.23 5.38
C THR A 381 0.95 -8.38 5.24
N GLY A 382 0.45 -8.55 4.02
CA GLY A 382 -0.99 -8.70 3.74
C GLY A 382 -1.61 -9.95 4.38
N HIS A 383 -2.88 -9.88 4.75
CA HIS A 383 -3.61 -10.94 5.43
C HIS A 383 -4.42 -11.80 4.44
N GLY A 384 -3.78 -12.21 3.33
CA GLY A 384 -4.36 -13.10 2.32
C GLY A 384 -3.94 -14.56 2.49
N PHE A 385 -4.48 -15.41 1.62
CA PHE A 385 -4.29 -16.86 1.62
C PHE A 385 -2.81 -17.27 1.58
N ILE A 386 -1.99 -16.60 0.76
CA ILE A 386 -0.56 -16.90 0.67
C ILE A 386 0.11 -16.77 2.03
N ASN A 387 -0.12 -15.66 2.72
CA ASN A 387 0.47 -15.41 4.03
C ASN A 387 -0.16 -16.26 5.14
N TRP A 388 -1.45 -16.60 5.03
CA TRP A 388 -2.09 -17.52 5.95
C TRP A 388 -1.44 -18.92 5.86
N VAL A 389 -1.11 -19.38 4.66
CA VAL A 389 -0.38 -20.65 4.49
C VAL A 389 1.02 -20.54 5.10
N ILE A 390 1.80 -19.51 4.74
CA ILE A 390 3.20 -19.36 5.16
C ILE A 390 3.32 -19.17 6.67
N TYR A 391 2.55 -18.24 7.23
CA TYR A 391 2.66 -17.84 8.63
C TYR A 391 1.67 -18.54 9.56
N GLY A 392 0.68 -19.23 9.03
CA GLY A 392 -0.30 -20.01 9.80
C GLY A 392 -0.10 -21.49 9.62
N VAL A 393 -0.52 -22.04 8.46
CA VAL A 393 -0.60 -23.49 8.23
C VAL A 393 0.76 -24.19 8.38
N LEU A 394 1.80 -23.65 7.74
CA LEU A 394 3.16 -24.23 7.78
C LEU A 394 3.81 -24.12 9.18
N GLN A 395 3.26 -23.34 10.09
CA GLN A 395 3.72 -23.23 11.47
C GLN A 395 3.07 -24.28 12.39
N GLY A 396 2.20 -25.12 11.87
CA GLY A 396 1.52 -26.19 12.58
C GLY A 396 0.54 -25.68 13.65
N PRO A 397 0.25 -26.50 14.69
CA PRO A 397 -0.75 -26.18 15.70
C PRO A 397 -0.41 -24.94 16.55
N LYS A 398 0.84 -24.49 16.53
CA LYS A 398 1.33 -23.33 17.28
C LYS A 398 0.49 -22.05 17.04
N THR A 399 -0.07 -21.91 15.84
CA THR A 399 -0.81 -20.70 15.41
C THR A 399 -2.32 -20.83 15.51
N ALA A 400 -2.87 -22.01 15.80
CA ALA A 400 -4.30 -22.31 15.73
C ALA A 400 -4.94 -21.84 14.38
N TRP A 401 -4.23 -22.04 13.28
CA TRP A 401 -4.55 -21.56 11.93
C TRP A 401 -5.95 -21.97 11.43
N TRP A 402 -6.47 -23.12 11.90
CA TRP A 402 -7.78 -23.65 11.54
C TRP A 402 -8.95 -22.74 11.96
N LEU A 403 -8.75 -21.86 12.94
CA LEU A 403 -9.77 -20.89 13.35
C LEU A 403 -10.08 -19.91 12.22
N VAL A 404 -9.10 -19.61 11.36
CA VAL A 404 -9.32 -18.66 10.22
C VAL A 404 -10.39 -19.17 9.27
N PRO A 405 -10.34 -20.36 8.67
CA PRO A 405 -11.39 -20.84 7.79
C PRO A 405 -12.70 -21.10 8.51
N ILE A 406 -12.69 -21.61 9.76
CA ILE A 406 -13.92 -21.87 10.53
C ILE A 406 -14.70 -20.57 10.75
N VAL A 407 -14.07 -19.56 11.34
CA VAL A 407 -14.68 -18.25 11.58
C VAL A 407 -14.90 -17.51 10.25
N GLY A 408 -13.98 -17.69 9.29
CA GLY A 408 -14.07 -17.08 7.97
C GLY A 408 -15.34 -17.43 7.22
N VAL A 409 -15.72 -18.70 7.18
CA VAL A 409 -16.98 -19.14 6.54
C VAL A 409 -18.19 -18.48 7.20
N VAL A 410 -18.22 -18.39 8.51
CA VAL A 410 -19.30 -17.69 9.24
C VAL A 410 -19.35 -16.22 8.83
N TYR A 411 -18.18 -15.54 8.77
CA TYR A 411 -18.11 -14.13 8.36
C TYR A 411 -18.47 -13.92 6.89
N PHE A 412 -18.16 -14.86 5.99
CA PHE A 412 -18.65 -14.80 4.61
C PHE A 412 -20.19 -14.67 4.56
N PHE A 413 -20.91 -15.52 5.30
CA PHE A 413 -22.35 -15.48 5.34
C PHE A 413 -22.88 -14.22 6.05
N ILE A 414 -22.26 -13.79 7.15
CA ILE A 414 -22.63 -12.54 7.85
C ILE A 414 -22.51 -11.35 6.88
N TYR A 415 -21.39 -11.20 6.21
CA TYR A 415 -21.20 -10.13 5.22
C TYR A 415 -22.19 -10.23 4.07
N TYR A 416 -22.39 -11.42 3.53
CA TYR A 416 -23.35 -11.65 2.44
C TYR A 416 -24.78 -11.24 2.84
N ILE A 417 -25.25 -11.69 3.98
CA ILE A 417 -26.61 -11.42 4.45
C ILE A 417 -26.78 -9.93 4.76
N VAL A 418 -25.87 -9.35 5.52
CA VAL A 418 -25.93 -7.94 5.94
C VAL A 418 -25.83 -7.01 4.75
N PHE A 419 -24.85 -7.20 3.86
CA PHE A 419 -24.68 -6.37 2.67
C PHE A 419 -25.89 -6.50 1.75
N ARG A 420 -26.33 -7.72 1.44
CA ARG A 420 -27.51 -7.95 0.60
C ARG A 420 -28.77 -7.29 1.18
N PHE A 421 -29.01 -7.46 2.47
CA PHE A 421 -30.13 -6.84 3.16
C PHE A 421 -30.09 -5.32 3.04
N MET A 422 -28.95 -4.71 3.33
CA MET A 422 -28.79 -3.26 3.26
C MET A 422 -28.90 -2.71 1.83
N ILE A 423 -28.27 -3.38 0.86
CA ILE A 423 -28.33 -2.96 -0.54
C ILE A 423 -29.78 -2.95 -1.04
N VAL A 424 -30.53 -4.00 -0.74
CA VAL A 424 -31.93 -4.11 -1.19
C VAL A 424 -32.84 -3.18 -0.41
N LYS A 425 -32.74 -3.15 0.93
CA LYS A 425 -33.65 -2.37 1.80
C LYS A 425 -33.49 -0.86 1.61
N PHE A 426 -32.25 -0.37 1.43
CA PHE A 426 -31.95 1.06 1.31
C PHE A 426 -31.70 1.49 -0.15
N ASP A 427 -31.97 0.59 -1.11
CA ASP A 427 -31.71 0.80 -2.54
C ASP A 427 -30.31 1.42 -2.82
N LEU A 428 -29.28 0.85 -2.20
CA LEU A 428 -27.92 1.38 -2.32
C LEU A 428 -27.38 1.13 -3.73
N LYS A 429 -26.79 2.17 -4.31
CA LYS A 429 -26.29 2.17 -5.69
C LYS A 429 -24.88 1.56 -5.77
N THR A 430 -24.77 0.29 -5.39
CA THR A 430 -23.54 -0.48 -5.54
C THR A 430 -23.26 -0.81 -7.02
N PRO A 431 -22.03 -1.25 -7.38
CA PRO A 431 -21.70 -1.56 -8.77
C PRO A 431 -22.76 -2.44 -9.44
N GLY A 432 -23.27 -1.99 -10.59
CA GLY A 432 -24.32 -2.65 -11.35
C GLY A 432 -25.76 -2.33 -10.94
N ARG A 433 -25.96 -1.45 -9.95
CA ARG A 433 -27.30 -0.93 -9.55
C ARG A 433 -27.47 0.56 -9.81
N GLU A 434 -26.52 1.20 -10.47
CA GLU A 434 -26.56 2.64 -10.75
C GLU A 434 -27.58 2.97 -11.83
N ASP A 435 -28.38 4.04 -11.58
CA ASP A 435 -29.32 4.61 -12.55
C ASP A 435 -28.50 5.45 -13.56
N GLY A 436 -28.36 4.95 -14.76
CA GLY A 436 -27.63 5.60 -15.84
C GLY A 436 -26.32 4.88 -16.20
N ASP A 437 -25.82 5.17 -17.39
CA ASP A 437 -24.67 4.54 -18.03
C ASP A 437 -23.29 4.80 -17.38
N ASP A 438 -23.23 5.27 -16.16
CA ASP A 438 -22.04 5.83 -15.51
C ASP A 438 -21.23 4.89 -14.59
N VAL A 439 -21.37 3.56 -14.72
CA VAL A 439 -20.22 2.68 -14.43
C VAL A 439 -19.43 2.53 -15.73
N LYS A 440 -18.84 3.63 -16.16
CA LYS A 440 -17.95 3.64 -17.33
C LYS A 440 -16.56 3.12 -16.96
N LEU A 441 -16.44 1.85 -16.69
CA LEU A 441 -15.44 1.04 -17.35
C LEU A 441 -16.01 0.78 -18.74
N SER A 442 -15.82 1.73 -19.67
CA SER A 442 -16.26 1.56 -21.06
C SER A 442 -15.57 0.32 -21.60
N ASN A 443 -16.33 -0.77 -21.72
CA ASN A 443 -15.86 -1.96 -22.41
C ASN A 443 -15.76 -1.59 -23.90
N LYS A 444 -14.73 -2.10 -24.57
CA LYS A 444 -14.47 -1.92 -26.01
C LYS A 444 -15.75 -2.05 -26.88
N ASN A 445 -16.69 -2.87 -26.46
CA ASN A 445 -17.95 -3.12 -27.16
C ASN A 445 -19.03 -2.05 -26.90
N GLU A 446 -19.03 -1.41 -25.71
CA GLU A 446 -19.97 -0.33 -25.37
C GLU A 446 -19.57 1.00 -26.03
N ALA A 447 -18.27 1.26 -26.15
CA ALA A 447 -17.78 2.40 -26.93
C ALA A 447 -18.15 2.28 -28.41
N ARG A 448 -18.08 1.07 -28.97
CA ARG A 448 -18.50 0.78 -30.36
C ARG A 448 -20.00 0.92 -30.57
N ALA A 449 -20.83 0.47 -29.62
CA ALA A 449 -22.28 0.58 -29.71
C ALA A 449 -22.77 2.03 -29.66
N LYS A 450 -22.10 2.91 -28.89
CA LYS A 450 -22.42 4.36 -28.82
C LYS A 450 -22.03 5.14 -30.08
N LEU A 451 -21.09 4.60 -30.85
CA LEU A 451 -20.63 5.21 -32.12
C LEU A 451 -21.47 4.76 -33.34
N GLY A 452 -22.57 4.03 -33.12
CA GLY A 452 -23.48 3.64 -34.22
C GLY A 452 -22.92 2.59 -35.17
N VAL A 453 -21.88 1.87 -34.76
CA VAL A 453 -21.34 0.74 -35.55
C VAL A 453 -22.19 -0.51 -35.29
N GLU A 454 -23.08 -0.85 -36.22
CA GLU A 454 -23.88 -2.06 -36.19
C GLU A 454 -22.97 -3.31 -36.12
N ILE A 455 -23.23 -4.13 -35.09
CA ILE A 455 -22.57 -5.43 -34.95
C ILE A 455 -23.23 -6.38 -35.94
N ALA A 456 -22.57 -6.67 -37.06
CA ALA A 456 -22.89 -7.85 -37.82
C ALA A 456 -22.68 -9.07 -36.92
N THR A 457 -23.77 -9.75 -36.58
CA THR A 457 -23.77 -11.04 -35.89
C THR A 457 -23.05 -12.07 -36.75
N ILE A 458 -21.81 -12.39 -36.37
CA ILE A 458 -21.13 -13.59 -36.88
C ILE A 458 -21.23 -14.65 -35.77
N GLY A 459 -21.76 -15.80 -36.20
CA GLY A 459 -22.05 -16.98 -35.38
C GLY A 459 -20.83 -17.57 -34.69
N LYS A 460 -21.15 -18.41 -33.73
CA LYS A 460 -20.21 -19.33 -33.06
C LYS A 460 -19.46 -20.13 -34.12
N GLU A 461 -18.12 -20.01 -34.09
CA GLU A 461 -17.29 -21.07 -34.64
C GLU A 461 -15.88 -21.06 -34.03
N GLU A 462 -15.27 -22.22 -34.06
CA GLU A 462 -14.09 -22.72 -33.36
C GLU A 462 -12.79 -21.95 -33.65
N ALA A 463 -11.81 -22.15 -32.76
CA ALA A 463 -10.45 -21.61 -32.88
C ALA A 463 -9.79 -22.08 -34.19
N PRO A 464 -9.23 -21.19 -34.99
CA PRO A 464 -8.36 -21.62 -36.11
C PRO A 464 -6.88 -21.58 -35.71
N LYS A 465 -6.22 -22.61 -36.23
CA LYS A 465 -4.77 -22.81 -36.29
C LYS A 465 -4.08 -21.67 -37.05
N SER A 466 -2.81 -21.47 -36.70
CA SER A 466 -1.83 -20.65 -37.39
C SER A 466 -1.93 -20.68 -38.91
N VAL A 467 -2.01 -19.52 -39.54
CA VAL A 467 -1.70 -19.32 -40.96
C VAL A 467 -0.91 -18.01 -41.09
N ASP A 468 0.28 -18.14 -41.68
CA ASP A 468 1.08 -17.04 -42.19
C ASP A 468 0.34 -16.31 -43.31
N VAL A 469 0.19 -14.99 -43.20
CA VAL A 469 -0.15 -14.14 -44.34
C VAL A 469 0.57 -12.81 -44.25
N ALA A 470 1.09 -12.39 -45.37
CA ALA A 470 1.94 -11.24 -45.60
C ALA A 470 1.28 -9.88 -45.36
N ALA A 471 2.16 -8.93 -45.08
CA ALA A 471 2.04 -7.52 -44.85
C ALA A 471 0.82 -6.80 -45.46
N GLY A 472 0.07 -6.14 -44.55
CA GLY A 472 -0.82 -5.00 -44.80
C GLY A 472 -0.83 -4.11 -43.55
N ASP A 473 -0.74 -2.81 -43.76
CA ASP A 473 -0.45 -1.76 -42.75
C ASP A 473 -1.50 -1.51 -41.63
N ASP A 474 -2.35 -2.49 -41.31
CA ASP A 474 -3.43 -2.42 -40.34
C ASP A 474 -3.36 -3.48 -39.23
N GLU A 475 -2.18 -4.01 -38.89
CA GLU A 475 -2.04 -5.03 -37.85
C GLU A 475 -2.30 -4.50 -36.45
N VAL A 476 -3.25 -5.18 -35.83
CA VAL A 476 -3.65 -5.08 -34.42
C VAL A 476 -2.42 -5.19 -33.49
N MET A 477 -2.11 -4.11 -32.76
CA MET A 477 -0.96 -4.00 -31.86
C MET A 477 -1.06 -4.84 -30.57
N GLU A 478 -1.66 -6.01 -30.61
CA GLU A 478 -1.89 -6.79 -29.38
C GLU A 478 -0.65 -7.58 -28.92
N THR A 479 0.29 -7.86 -29.82
CA THR A 479 1.51 -8.65 -29.55
C THR A 479 2.80 -7.83 -29.43
N VAL A 480 2.80 -6.55 -29.81
CA VAL A 480 4.01 -5.71 -29.92
C VAL A 480 4.27 -4.89 -28.64
N GLN A 481 3.34 -4.86 -27.71
CA GLN A 481 3.33 -3.95 -26.53
C GLN A 481 4.43 -4.18 -25.47
N LYS A 482 5.21 -5.26 -25.55
CA LYS A 482 6.20 -5.62 -24.50
C LYS A 482 7.65 -5.33 -24.86
N THR A 483 7.92 -4.89 -26.07
CA THR A 483 9.28 -4.54 -26.50
C THR A 483 9.49 -3.03 -26.46
N PRO A 484 10.72 -2.53 -26.18
CA PRO A 484 11.02 -1.09 -26.19
C PRO A 484 10.57 -0.39 -27.49
N GLU A 485 10.74 -1.06 -28.61
CA GLU A 485 10.36 -0.55 -29.94
C GLU A 485 8.85 -0.48 -30.14
N GLY A 486 8.11 -1.46 -29.62
CA GLY A 486 6.64 -1.48 -29.62
C GLY A 486 6.05 -0.39 -28.72
N ILE A 487 6.62 -0.17 -27.54
CA ILE A 487 6.22 0.90 -26.62
C ILE A 487 6.40 2.26 -27.29
N ARG A 488 7.55 2.49 -27.93
CA ARG A 488 7.84 3.73 -28.65
C ARG A 488 6.90 3.97 -29.82
N LYS A 489 6.58 2.94 -30.59
CA LYS A 489 5.58 3.00 -31.68
C LYS A 489 4.20 3.34 -31.13
N GLN A 490 3.76 2.70 -30.05
CA GLN A 490 2.48 2.98 -29.39
C GLN A 490 2.42 4.40 -28.83
N ALA A 491 3.50 4.89 -28.19
CA ALA A 491 3.60 6.27 -27.71
C ALA A 491 3.51 7.29 -28.84
N THR A 492 4.20 7.04 -29.98
CA THR A 492 4.11 7.88 -31.20
C THR A 492 2.67 7.99 -31.69
N GLU A 493 1.98 6.87 -31.79
CA GLU A 493 0.60 6.84 -32.26
C GLU A 493 -0.38 7.47 -31.26
N LEU A 494 -0.09 7.37 -29.96
CA LEU A 494 -0.86 8.07 -28.92
C LEU A 494 -0.70 9.59 -29.02
N ILE A 495 0.51 10.09 -29.26
CA ILE A 495 0.75 11.53 -29.47
C ILE A 495 -0.06 12.00 -30.67
N LYS A 496 -0.04 11.28 -31.80
CA LYS A 496 -0.85 11.60 -33.00
C LYS A 496 -2.35 11.58 -32.70
N ALA A 497 -2.83 10.58 -31.96
CA ALA A 497 -4.24 10.44 -31.62
C ALA A 497 -4.74 11.51 -30.65
N HIS A 498 -3.84 12.20 -29.94
CA HIS A 498 -4.18 13.37 -29.11
C HIS A 498 -4.01 14.71 -29.83
N GLY A 499 -3.90 14.71 -31.16
CA GLY A 499 -3.79 15.93 -31.98
C GLY A 499 -2.35 16.41 -32.20
N GLY A 500 -1.36 15.56 -31.93
CA GLY A 500 0.07 15.88 -32.12
C GLY A 500 0.73 16.53 -30.91
N PRO A 501 2.06 16.75 -31.00
CA PRO A 501 2.85 17.27 -29.86
C PRO A 501 2.41 18.66 -29.40
N ASP A 502 1.96 19.51 -30.31
CA ASP A 502 1.55 20.89 -30.01
C ASP A 502 0.24 20.97 -29.22
N ASN A 503 -0.59 19.93 -29.29
CA ASN A 503 -1.87 19.86 -28.57
C ASN A 503 -1.73 19.30 -27.15
N ILE A 504 -0.60 18.66 -26.82
CA ILE A 504 -0.37 18.05 -25.51
C ILE A 504 0.28 19.05 -24.56
N GLU A 505 -0.39 19.39 -23.46
CA GLU A 505 0.13 20.30 -22.43
C GLU A 505 0.83 19.59 -21.28
N ALA A 506 0.33 18.41 -20.89
CA ALA A 506 0.90 17.63 -19.81
C ALA A 506 0.55 16.15 -19.94
N VAL A 507 1.46 15.29 -19.54
CA VAL A 507 1.28 13.85 -19.52
C VAL A 507 1.55 13.33 -18.11
N ASP A 508 0.58 12.62 -17.54
CA ASP A 508 0.68 11.99 -16.23
C ASP A 508 0.07 10.58 -16.28
N ALA A 509 0.37 9.75 -15.30
CA ALA A 509 -0.24 8.45 -15.15
C ALA A 509 -0.53 8.11 -13.70
N CYS A 510 -1.62 7.38 -13.46
CA CYS A 510 -1.80 6.64 -12.22
C CYS A 510 -1.56 5.15 -12.47
N ILE A 511 -1.79 4.30 -11.48
CA ILE A 511 -1.50 2.85 -11.55
C ILE A 511 -2.07 2.19 -12.81
N THR A 512 -3.23 2.65 -13.30
CA THR A 512 -3.94 2.01 -14.40
C THR A 512 -4.30 2.95 -15.56
N ARG A 513 -4.13 4.27 -15.40
CA ARG A 513 -4.61 5.27 -16.36
C ARG A 513 -3.49 6.18 -16.81
N LEU A 514 -3.33 6.32 -18.11
CA LEU A 514 -2.58 7.40 -18.74
C LEU A 514 -3.49 8.63 -18.80
N ARG A 515 -2.98 9.79 -18.40
CA ARG A 515 -3.70 11.08 -18.36
C ARG A 515 -2.95 12.08 -19.21
N ILE A 516 -3.60 12.60 -20.24
CA ILE A 516 -3.04 13.58 -21.15
C ILE A 516 -3.92 14.81 -21.11
N ASN A 517 -3.36 15.96 -20.75
CA ASN A 517 -4.02 17.25 -20.85
C ASN A 517 -3.77 17.80 -22.24
N VAL A 518 -4.83 18.21 -22.93
CA VAL A 518 -4.78 18.74 -24.27
C VAL A 518 -5.30 20.19 -24.31
N LYS A 519 -4.84 20.97 -25.28
CA LYS A 519 -5.30 22.33 -25.53
C LYS A 519 -6.68 22.34 -26.19
N ASP A 520 -6.87 21.46 -27.17
CA ASP A 520 -8.11 21.27 -27.90
C ASP A 520 -8.49 19.78 -27.91
N LYS A 521 -9.61 19.47 -27.27
CA LYS A 521 -10.14 18.13 -27.19
C LYS A 521 -10.86 17.66 -28.45
N SER A 522 -11.25 18.57 -29.32
CA SER A 522 -12.00 18.24 -30.54
C SER A 522 -11.17 17.49 -31.58
N VAL A 523 -9.84 17.61 -31.48
CA VAL A 523 -8.88 16.93 -32.37
C VAL A 523 -8.41 15.57 -31.81
N VAL A 524 -8.93 15.13 -30.67
CA VAL A 524 -8.56 13.85 -30.03
C VAL A 524 -9.33 12.70 -30.64
N ASP A 525 -8.61 11.76 -31.22
CA ASP A 525 -9.16 10.55 -31.85
C ASP A 525 -9.40 9.44 -30.80
N GLN A 526 -10.54 9.55 -30.12
CA GLN A 526 -11.00 8.62 -29.09
C GLN A 526 -11.15 7.19 -29.63
N GLU A 527 -11.66 7.06 -30.86
CA GLU A 527 -11.90 5.78 -31.48
C GLU A 527 -10.58 5.03 -31.70
N ARG A 528 -9.58 5.72 -32.23
CA ARG A 528 -8.26 5.16 -32.45
C ARG A 528 -7.59 4.71 -31.15
N ILE A 529 -7.71 5.52 -30.06
CA ILE A 529 -7.15 5.21 -28.75
C ILE A 529 -7.75 3.92 -28.16
N THR A 530 -9.07 3.75 -28.30
CA THR A 530 -9.76 2.61 -27.72
C THR A 530 -9.76 1.35 -28.61
N THR A 531 -9.76 1.52 -29.93
CA THR A 531 -9.87 0.40 -30.86
C THR A 531 -8.54 -0.12 -31.39
N LYS A 532 -7.58 0.80 -31.66
CA LYS A 532 -6.30 0.45 -32.30
C LYS A 532 -5.12 0.53 -31.34
N LEU A 533 -5.14 1.41 -30.34
CA LEU A 533 -4.00 1.66 -29.45
C LEU A 533 -4.08 0.93 -28.10
N GLY A 534 -5.01 -0.01 -27.96
CA GLY A 534 -5.06 -0.95 -26.84
C GLY A 534 -5.56 -0.38 -25.52
N ALA A 535 -6.16 0.81 -25.49
CA ALA A 535 -6.80 1.31 -24.26
C ALA A 535 -8.03 0.47 -23.93
N MET A 536 -8.09 -0.05 -22.70
CA MET A 536 -9.21 -0.83 -22.17
C MET A 536 -10.45 0.04 -21.90
N GLY A 537 -10.28 1.36 -21.83
CA GLY A 537 -11.34 2.34 -21.66
C GLY A 537 -10.80 3.75 -21.79
N PHE A 538 -11.70 4.72 -22.03
CA PHE A 538 -11.39 6.13 -22.18
C PHE A 538 -12.39 6.95 -21.39
N ALA A 539 -11.93 8.00 -20.73
CA ALA A 539 -12.77 8.98 -20.03
C ALA A 539 -12.23 10.38 -20.27
N GLU A 540 -13.14 11.34 -20.40
CA GLU A 540 -12.85 12.75 -20.61
C GLU A 540 -13.29 13.54 -19.38
N SER A 541 -12.45 14.45 -18.90
CA SER A 541 -12.77 15.38 -17.82
C SER A 541 -12.17 16.74 -18.15
N ASP A 542 -13.00 17.67 -18.59
CA ASP A 542 -12.60 18.97 -19.13
C ASP A 542 -11.60 18.82 -20.30
N MET A 543 -10.37 19.28 -20.15
CA MET A 543 -9.29 19.16 -21.13
C MET A 543 -8.35 17.97 -20.83
N GLN A 544 -8.70 17.11 -19.87
CA GLN A 544 -7.90 15.93 -19.50
C GLN A 544 -8.50 14.66 -20.10
N MET A 545 -7.73 14.01 -20.96
CA MET A 545 -8.02 12.71 -21.56
C MET A 545 -7.43 11.59 -20.70
N GLN A 546 -8.24 10.63 -20.32
CA GLN A 546 -7.82 9.51 -19.46
C GLN A 546 -8.04 8.20 -20.20
N SER A 547 -6.98 7.48 -20.52
CA SER A 547 -7.02 6.17 -21.17
C SER A 547 -6.51 5.07 -20.23
N ILE A 548 -7.23 3.95 -20.15
CA ILE A 548 -6.94 2.85 -19.23
C ILE A 548 -6.02 1.85 -19.91
N TYR A 549 -4.78 1.74 -19.43
CA TYR A 549 -3.76 0.81 -19.93
C TYR A 549 -3.28 -0.20 -18.87
N GLY A 550 -3.92 -0.23 -17.69
CA GLY A 550 -3.44 -1.06 -16.59
C GLY A 550 -2.01 -0.66 -16.16
N SER A 551 -1.22 -1.62 -15.74
CA SER A 551 0.18 -1.38 -15.33
C SER A 551 1.08 -0.77 -16.42
N HIS A 552 0.65 -0.79 -17.67
CA HIS A 552 1.39 -0.22 -18.81
C HIS A 552 1.30 1.31 -18.91
N ALA A 553 0.35 1.93 -18.22
CA ALA A 553 0.13 3.37 -18.26
C ALA A 553 1.36 4.22 -17.89
N ASN A 554 2.12 3.79 -16.89
CA ASN A 554 3.35 4.48 -16.46
C ASN A 554 4.48 4.39 -17.49
N VAL A 555 4.58 3.27 -18.18
CA VAL A 555 5.61 3.06 -19.21
C VAL A 555 5.33 3.97 -20.40
N LEU A 556 4.07 4.04 -20.81
CA LEU A 556 3.64 4.94 -21.88
C LEU A 556 3.82 6.42 -21.52
N LYS A 557 3.53 6.80 -20.26
CA LYS A 557 3.78 8.15 -19.77
C LYS A 557 5.25 8.54 -19.96
N MET A 558 6.18 7.72 -19.45
CA MET A 558 7.61 8.01 -19.55
C MET A 558 8.05 8.17 -21.00
N GLU A 559 7.64 7.24 -21.88
CA GLU A 559 8.02 7.29 -23.29
C GLU A 559 7.44 8.53 -24.01
N ILE A 560 6.18 8.90 -23.73
CA ILE A 560 5.57 10.09 -24.30
C ILE A 560 6.26 11.36 -23.79
N GLN A 561 6.57 11.44 -22.49
CA GLN A 561 7.29 12.58 -21.92
C GLN A 561 8.69 12.72 -22.51
N ASP A 562 9.43 11.62 -22.67
CA ASP A 562 10.75 11.62 -23.32
C ASP A 562 10.67 12.08 -24.78
N MET A 563 9.67 11.63 -25.53
CA MET A 563 9.49 12.03 -26.93
C MET A 563 9.11 13.50 -27.11
N LEU A 564 8.37 14.05 -26.12
CA LEU A 564 7.94 15.46 -26.15
C LEU A 564 8.91 16.41 -25.45
N GLY A 565 10.03 15.90 -24.88
CA GLY A 565 10.96 16.69 -24.10
C GLY A 565 10.33 17.32 -22.85
N MET A 566 9.30 16.69 -22.29
CA MET A 566 8.63 17.15 -21.09
C MET A 566 9.43 16.67 -19.87
N GLU A 567 9.93 17.61 -19.07
CA GLU A 567 10.51 17.28 -17.77
C GLU A 567 9.41 16.79 -16.80
N GLU A 568 9.77 15.80 -15.96
CA GLU A 568 8.86 15.19 -14.97
C GLU A 568 8.17 16.18 -14.01
#